data_e2f295eeac113243117177c1aa978f56
#
_entry.id   e2f295eeac113243117177c1aa978f56
#
_cell.length_a   1.000
_cell.length_b   1.000
_cell.length_c   1.000
_cell.angle_alpha   90.00
_cell.angle_beta   90.00
_cell.angle_gamma   90.00
#
_symmetry.space_group_name_H-M   'P 1'
#
loop_
_entity.id
_entity.type
_entity.pdbx_description
1 polymer ?
#
loop_
_entity_poly.entity_id
_entity_poly.type
_entity_poly.pdbx_seq_one_letter_code
_entity_poly.pdbx_strand_id
1 'polypeptide(L)' 'MKLPDMEAVARKVHEAWMQAKLAQGVQTRKSEKGEELMVDYDQLSEEAKELDRGSVRAVYAAIESLQDEKS' A
#
# COMPACT_ATOMS: atom_id res chain seq x y z
N MET A 1 -19.01 9.69 1.81
CA MET A 1 -17.68 10.11 2.27
C MET A 1 -16.72 10.21 1.10
N LYS A 2 -15.96 11.28 1.04
CA LYS A 2 -14.97 11.45 -0.01
C LYS A 2 -13.66 10.80 0.43
N LEU A 3 -13.16 9.87 -0.39
CA LEU A 3 -11.91 9.18 -0.08
C LEU A 3 -10.72 9.99 -0.57
N PRO A 4 -9.59 9.94 0.15
CA PRO A 4 -8.39 10.64 -0.30
C PRO A 4 -7.83 10.04 -1.58
N ASP A 5 -6.91 10.75 -2.19
CA ASP A 5 -6.25 10.31 -3.41
C ASP A 5 -5.57 8.95 -3.20
N MET A 6 -5.79 8.04 -4.15
CA MET A 6 -5.28 6.68 -4.07
C MET A 6 -3.76 6.64 -3.95
N GLU A 7 -3.05 7.48 -4.70
CA GLU A 7 -1.59 7.51 -4.67
C GLU A 7 -1.07 7.93 -3.29
N ALA A 8 -1.72 8.93 -2.68
CA ALA A 8 -1.34 9.38 -1.34
C ALA A 8 -1.57 8.28 -0.30
N VAL A 9 -2.68 7.55 -0.43
CA VAL A 9 -2.98 6.46 0.50
C VAL A 9 -2.01 5.30 0.29
N ALA A 10 -1.71 4.96 -0.96
CA ALA A 10 -0.76 3.88 -1.26
C ALA A 10 0.62 4.18 -0.65
N ARG A 11 1.06 5.45 -0.73
CA ARG A 11 2.32 5.87 -0.12
C ARG A 11 2.31 5.66 1.39
N LYS A 12 1.22 6.04 2.05
CA LYS A 12 1.08 5.87 3.50
C LYS A 12 1.02 4.41 3.90
N VAL A 13 0.34 3.58 3.10
CA VAL A 13 0.29 2.13 3.34
C VAL A 13 1.70 1.55 3.26
N HIS A 14 2.48 1.95 2.25
CA HIS A 14 3.85 1.48 2.09
C HIS A 14 4.72 1.91 3.28
N GLU A 15 4.61 3.17 3.70
CA GLU A 15 5.36 3.66 4.86
C GLU A 15 5.04 2.87 6.11
N ALA A 16 3.76 2.59 6.36
CA ALA A 16 3.33 1.82 7.52
C ALA A 16 3.87 0.40 7.46
N TRP A 17 3.85 -0.22 6.28
CA TRP A 17 4.39 -1.55 6.08
C TRP A 17 5.89 -1.58 6.39
N MET A 18 6.64 -0.59 5.90
CA MET A 18 8.08 -0.49 6.17
C MET A 18 8.36 -0.34 7.66
N GLN A 19 7.61 0.51 8.34
CA GLN A 19 7.79 0.72 9.78
C GLN A 19 7.52 -0.57 10.55
N ALA A 20 6.48 -1.32 10.17
CA ALA A 20 6.18 -2.58 10.81
C ALA A 20 7.30 -3.59 10.60
N LYS A 21 7.87 -3.65 9.39
CA LYS A 21 8.99 -4.56 9.09
C LYS A 21 10.24 -4.18 9.87
N LEU A 22 10.55 -2.90 9.94
CA LEU A 22 11.70 -2.44 10.72
C LEU A 22 11.55 -2.78 12.20
N ALA A 23 10.34 -2.66 12.73
CA ALA A 23 10.06 -3.02 14.13
C ALA A 23 10.27 -4.51 14.38
N GLN A 24 10.12 -5.35 13.36
CA GLN A 24 10.38 -6.79 13.43
C GLN A 24 11.85 -7.14 13.18
N GLY A 25 12.70 -6.15 12.93
CA GLY A 25 14.11 -6.38 12.64
C GLY A 25 14.41 -6.70 11.18
N VAL A 26 13.43 -6.53 10.30
CA VAL A 26 13.61 -6.79 8.86
C VAL A 26 14.19 -5.53 8.21
N GLN A 27 15.39 -5.65 7.61
CA GLN A 27 16.07 -4.52 6.99
C GLN A 27 16.00 -4.55 5.47
N THR A 28 15.67 -5.70 4.90
CA THR A 28 15.59 -5.87 3.46
C THR A 28 14.44 -6.82 3.13
N ARG A 29 13.71 -6.52 2.08
CA ARG A 29 12.63 -7.37 1.60
C ARG A 29 12.57 -7.25 0.09
N LYS A 30 12.83 -8.35 -0.61
CA LYS A 30 12.85 -8.33 -2.07
C LYS A 30 11.61 -8.97 -2.64
N SER A 31 11.16 -8.43 -3.78
CA SER A 31 10.07 -9.01 -4.54
C SER A 31 10.55 -10.30 -5.22
N GLU A 32 9.63 -11.02 -5.85
CA GLU A 32 9.98 -12.22 -6.61
C GLU A 32 10.99 -11.94 -7.72
N LYS A 33 11.00 -10.70 -8.22
CA LYS A 33 11.93 -10.28 -9.28
C LYS A 33 13.23 -9.71 -8.74
N GLY A 34 13.42 -9.71 -7.42
CA GLY A 34 14.65 -9.23 -6.81
C GLY A 34 14.71 -7.75 -6.54
N GLU A 35 13.60 -7.04 -6.69
CA GLU A 35 13.54 -5.61 -6.39
C GLU A 35 13.46 -5.38 -4.88
N GLU A 36 14.31 -4.48 -4.35
CA GLU A 36 14.26 -4.13 -2.93
C GLU A 36 13.02 -3.31 -2.64
N LEU A 37 12.19 -3.77 -1.70
CA LEU A 37 10.94 -3.12 -1.35
C LEU A 37 11.05 -2.22 -0.11
N MET A 38 12.15 -2.32 0.64
CA MET A 38 12.39 -1.50 1.84
C MET A 38 13.03 -0.18 1.46
N VAL A 39 12.34 0.55 0.59
CA VAL A 39 12.76 1.88 0.09
C VAL A 39 11.54 2.78 0.04
N ASP A 40 11.75 4.08 -0.11
CA ASP A 40 10.65 5.03 -0.22
C ASP A 40 9.74 4.66 -1.39
N TYR A 41 8.45 4.94 -1.23
CA TYR A 41 7.45 4.63 -2.25
C TYR A 41 7.86 5.15 -3.64
N ASP A 42 8.40 6.37 -3.70
CA ASP A 42 8.79 6.99 -4.96
C ASP A 42 9.94 6.26 -5.66
N GLN A 43 10.70 5.45 -4.94
CA GLN A 43 11.81 4.68 -5.50
C GLN A 43 11.39 3.31 -6.01
N LEU A 44 10.13 2.93 -5.76
CA LEU A 44 9.61 1.65 -6.24
C LEU A 44 9.34 1.71 -7.75
N SER A 45 9.44 0.55 -8.41
CA SER A 45 9.01 0.43 -9.79
C SER A 45 7.50 0.61 -9.89
N GLU A 46 6.99 0.91 -11.07
CA GLU A 46 5.56 1.03 -11.29
C GLU A 46 4.83 -0.28 -10.94
N GLU A 47 5.46 -1.42 -11.24
CA GLU A 47 4.89 -2.72 -10.91
C GLU A 47 4.72 -2.88 -9.39
N ALA A 48 5.74 -2.50 -8.61
CA ALA A 48 5.65 -2.59 -7.15
C ALA A 48 4.63 -1.60 -6.60
N LYS A 49 4.60 -0.38 -7.12
CA LYS A 49 3.58 0.61 -6.74
C LYS A 49 2.17 0.10 -7.01
N GLU A 50 1.98 -0.60 -8.13
CA GLU A 50 0.66 -1.13 -8.51
C GLU A 50 0.16 -2.17 -7.52
N LEU A 51 1.07 -2.93 -6.89
CA LEU A 51 0.67 -3.86 -5.84
C LEU A 51 0.04 -3.12 -4.66
N ASP A 52 0.65 -2.00 -4.26
CA ASP A 52 0.10 -1.17 -3.18
C ASP A 52 -1.22 -0.53 -3.60
N ARG A 53 -1.30 -0.03 -4.83
CA ARG A 53 -2.53 0.56 -5.36
C ARG A 53 -3.67 -0.46 -5.40
N GLY A 54 -3.36 -1.70 -5.75
CA GLY A 54 -4.34 -2.79 -5.76
C GLY A 54 -4.94 -3.04 -4.38
N SER A 55 -4.09 -3.03 -3.35
CA SER A 55 -4.54 -3.18 -1.98
C SER A 55 -5.46 -2.02 -1.56
N VAL A 56 -5.09 -0.79 -1.94
CA VAL A 56 -5.90 0.39 -1.64
C VAL A 56 -7.26 0.31 -2.35
N ARG A 57 -7.27 -0.10 -3.61
CA ARG A 57 -8.53 -0.26 -4.35
C ARG A 57 -9.46 -1.26 -3.68
N ALA A 58 -8.91 -2.36 -3.19
CA ALA A 58 -9.70 -3.37 -2.49
C ALA A 58 -10.31 -2.81 -1.21
N VAL A 59 -9.54 -2.04 -0.45
CA VAL A 59 -10.03 -1.40 0.77
C VAL A 59 -11.10 -0.38 0.45
N TYR A 60 -10.91 0.43 -0.59
CA TYR A 60 -11.90 1.43 -1.00
C TYR A 60 -13.23 0.75 -1.39
N ALA A 61 -13.14 -0.34 -2.15
CA ALA A 61 -14.33 -1.10 -2.55
C ALA A 61 -15.06 -1.64 -1.31
N ALA A 62 -14.30 -2.13 -0.32
CA ALA A 62 -14.89 -2.64 0.91
C ALA A 62 -15.62 -1.53 1.69
N ILE A 63 -15.00 -0.34 1.78
CA ILE A 63 -15.62 0.79 2.46
C ILE A 63 -16.92 1.20 1.77
N GLU A 64 -16.90 1.30 0.45
CA GLU A 64 -18.07 1.66 -0.32
C GLU A 64 -19.19 0.63 -0.16
N SER A 65 -18.85 -0.64 -0.17
CA SER A 65 -19.81 -1.71 0.04
C SER A 65 -20.48 -1.62 1.41
N LEU A 66 -19.72 -1.31 2.45
CA LEU A 66 -20.26 -1.15 3.79
C LEU A 66 -21.17 0.07 3.90
N GLN A 67 -20.84 1.15 3.19
CA GLN A 67 -21.68 2.34 3.16
C GLN A 67 -23.00 2.06 2.45
N ASP A 68 -22.98 1.30 1.36
CA ASP A 68 -24.18 0.94 0.61
C ASP A 68 -25.13 0.09 1.46
N GLU A 69 -24.57 -0.80 2.29
CA GLU A 69 -25.39 -1.65 3.17
C GLU A 69 -26.15 -0.86 4.20
N LYS A 70 -25.68 0.34 4.54
CA LYS A 70 -26.31 1.20 5.54
C LYS A 70 -27.38 2.12 4.98
N SER A 71 -27.48 2.21 3.67
CA SER A 71 -28.44 3.12 3.03
C SER A 71 -29.81 2.53 2.81
#